data_c6f5139666cd90da52f041d5f8eb6e7d
#
_entry.id   c6f5139666cd90da52f041d5f8eb6e7d
#
_cell.length_a   1.000
_cell.length_b   1.000
_cell.length_c   1.000
_cell.angle_alpha   90.00
_cell.angle_beta   90.00
_cell.angle_gamma   90.00
#
_symmetry.space_group_name_H-M   'P 1'
#
loop_
_entity.id
_entity.type
_entity.pdbx_description
1 polymer ?
#
loop_
_entity_poly.entity_id
_entity_poly.type
_entity_poly.pdbx_seq_one_letter_code
_entity_poly.pdbx_strand_id
1 'polypeptide(L)'
;LLDAAAGEHGEWTEMYARMAKEAKEEGFDRLAYQFEAVAAIEKHHEERYQKLIEEIRNGSTFKKDEVVAWKCLNCGHIHFGKEPPKVCPVCDHPQSYFTTRV
;
A
#
# COMPACT_ATOMS: atom_id res chain seq x y z
N LEU A 1 -10.39 -3.49 -1.83
CA LEU A 1 -9.42 -2.40 -2.06
C LEU A 1 -10.08 -1.06 -2.38
N LEU A 2 -11.15 -1.03 -3.17
CA LEU A 2 -11.87 0.22 -3.47
C LEU A 2 -12.44 0.85 -2.20
N ASP A 3 -13.07 0.06 -1.35
CA ASP A 3 -13.62 0.53 -0.08
C ASP A 3 -12.50 1.00 0.87
N ALA A 4 -11.39 0.30 0.90
CA ALA A 4 -10.23 0.69 1.71
C ALA A 4 -9.65 2.02 1.22
N ALA A 5 -9.49 2.21 -0.09
CA ALA A 5 -9.03 3.47 -0.66
C ALA A 5 -9.99 4.62 -0.35
N ALA A 6 -11.31 4.39 -0.45
CA ALA A 6 -12.31 5.39 -0.13
C ALA A 6 -12.29 5.78 1.34
N GLY A 7 -12.08 4.83 2.26
CA GLY A 7 -11.94 5.08 3.69
C GLY A 7 -10.74 5.97 3.99
N GLU A 8 -9.57 5.65 3.46
CA GLU A 8 -8.37 6.46 3.63
C GLU A 8 -8.55 7.85 3.03
N HIS A 9 -9.21 7.96 1.87
CA HIS A 9 -9.49 9.26 1.24
C HIS A 9 -10.33 10.16 2.16
N GLY A 10 -11.40 9.65 2.74
CA GLY A 10 -12.23 10.41 3.70
C GLY A 10 -11.45 10.83 4.94
N GLU A 11 -10.57 9.97 5.45
CA GLU A 11 -9.77 10.26 6.62
C GLU A 11 -8.80 11.42 6.40
N TRP A 12 -8.06 11.45 5.29
CA TRP A 12 -7.08 12.52 5.07
C TRP A 12 -7.68 13.80 4.51
N THR A 13 -8.76 13.72 3.72
CA THR A 13 -9.39 14.91 3.12
C THR A 13 -10.34 15.65 4.07
N GLU A 14 -11.06 14.91 4.92
CA GLU A 14 -12.14 15.47 5.75
C GLU A 14 -11.87 15.33 7.24
N MET A 15 -11.73 14.11 7.73
CA MET A 15 -11.69 13.85 9.17
C MET A 15 -10.49 14.48 9.86
N TYR A 16 -9.28 14.09 9.51
CA TYR A 16 -8.08 14.61 10.17
C TYR A 16 -7.80 16.06 9.82
N ALA A 17 -8.13 16.52 8.62
CA ALA A 17 -8.00 17.93 8.25
C ALA A 17 -8.87 18.83 9.12
N ARG A 18 -10.13 18.44 9.36
CA ARG A 18 -11.04 19.16 10.25
C ARG A 18 -10.57 19.12 11.69
N MET A 19 -10.13 17.96 12.17
CA MET A 19 -9.64 17.82 13.53
C MET A 19 -8.41 18.67 13.80
N ALA A 20 -7.51 18.77 12.82
CA ALA A 20 -6.33 19.63 12.88
C ALA A 20 -6.71 21.09 12.98
N LYS A 21 -7.68 21.54 12.18
CA LYS A 21 -8.18 22.91 12.19
C LYS A 21 -8.83 23.26 13.53
N GLU A 22 -9.71 22.39 14.03
CA GLU A 22 -10.37 22.58 15.31
C GLU A 22 -9.38 22.62 16.48
N ALA A 23 -8.39 21.75 16.49
CA ALA A 23 -7.36 21.72 17.51
C ALA A 23 -6.55 23.02 17.53
N LYS A 24 -6.20 23.54 16.35
CA LYS A 24 -5.46 24.80 16.23
C LYS A 24 -6.27 25.97 16.70
N GLU A 25 -7.57 26.04 16.37
CA GLU A 25 -8.47 27.10 16.81
C GLU A 25 -8.62 27.12 18.35
N GLU A 26 -8.53 25.97 18.99
CA GLU A 26 -8.58 25.84 20.45
C GLU A 26 -7.22 26.00 21.14
N GLY A 27 -6.15 26.27 20.39
CA GLY A 27 -4.82 26.50 20.93
C GLY A 27 -3.99 25.23 21.19
N PHE A 28 -4.41 24.08 20.66
CA PHE A 28 -3.68 22.81 20.77
C PHE A 28 -2.75 22.59 19.56
N ASP A 29 -1.71 23.40 19.43
CA ASP A 29 -0.82 23.38 18.25
C ASP A 29 -0.12 22.04 18.04
N ARG A 30 0.34 21.37 19.08
CA ARG A 30 0.97 20.06 18.99
C ARG A 30 0.00 19.00 18.47
N LEU A 31 -1.23 19.02 18.96
CA LEU A 31 -2.27 18.09 18.54
C LEU A 31 -2.67 18.36 17.08
N ALA A 32 -2.77 19.64 16.69
CA ALA A 32 -3.04 20.02 15.32
C ALA A 32 -1.97 19.48 14.36
N TYR A 33 -0.70 19.60 14.74
CA TYR A 33 0.40 19.03 13.97
C TYR A 33 0.28 17.51 13.83
N GLN A 34 -0.06 16.80 14.91
CA GLN A 34 -0.24 15.34 14.88
C GLN A 34 -1.36 14.94 13.94
N PHE A 35 -2.49 15.64 13.93
CA PHE A 35 -3.58 15.37 12.99
C PHE A 35 -3.17 15.61 11.54
N GLU A 36 -2.43 16.67 11.26
CA GLU A 36 -1.90 16.94 9.92
C GLU A 36 -0.93 15.85 9.47
N ALA A 37 -0.05 15.41 10.37
CA ALA A 37 0.90 14.33 10.08
C ALA A 37 0.20 13.01 9.79
N VAL A 38 -0.83 12.67 10.58
CA VAL A 38 -1.63 11.45 10.34
C VAL A 38 -2.40 11.56 9.02
N ALA A 39 -2.96 12.72 8.69
CA ALA A 39 -3.61 12.93 7.41
C ALA A 39 -2.68 12.65 6.23
N ALA A 40 -1.42 13.08 6.31
CA ALA A 40 -0.42 12.78 5.29
C ALA A 40 -0.14 11.27 5.18
N ILE A 41 -0.13 10.54 6.29
CA ILE A 41 0.03 9.09 6.32
C ILE A 41 -1.17 8.40 5.65
N GLU A 42 -2.40 8.83 5.95
CA GLU A 42 -3.62 8.28 5.35
C GLU A 42 -3.67 8.52 3.84
N LYS A 43 -3.19 9.68 3.38
CA LYS A 43 -3.04 9.96 1.95
C LYS A 43 -2.08 8.95 1.30
N HIS A 44 -0.97 8.65 1.95
CA HIS A 44 -0.02 7.66 1.46
C HIS A 44 -0.62 6.25 1.41
N HIS A 45 -1.45 5.88 2.38
CA HIS A 45 -2.19 4.62 2.37
C HIS A 45 -3.16 4.55 1.18
N GLU A 46 -3.89 5.63 0.89
CA GLU A 46 -4.77 5.70 -0.28
C GLU A 46 -4.00 5.49 -1.57
N GLU A 47 -2.87 6.17 -1.75
CA GLU A 47 -2.01 6.03 -2.93
C GLU A 47 -1.56 4.58 -3.13
N ARG A 48 -1.22 3.89 -2.04
CA ARG A 48 -0.85 2.48 -2.06
C ARG A 48 -2.01 1.59 -2.49
N TYR A 49 -3.22 1.82 -1.96
CA TYR A 49 -4.41 1.08 -2.37
C TYR A 49 -4.76 1.32 -3.84
N GLN A 50 -4.67 2.56 -4.31
CA GLN A 50 -4.93 2.89 -5.71
C GLN A 50 -3.96 2.19 -6.65
N LYS A 51 -2.69 2.12 -6.28
CA LYS A 51 -1.67 1.40 -7.06
C LYS A 51 -1.98 -0.09 -7.15
N LEU A 52 -2.39 -0.71 -6.05
CA LEU A 52 -2.78 -2.12 -6.03
C LEU A 52 -4.02 -2.38 -6.89
N ILE A 53 -5.01 -1.48 -6.85
CA ILE A 53 -6.21 -1.55 -7.69
C ILE A 53 -5.83 -1.52 -9.17
N GLU A 54 -4.95 -0.59 -9.55
CA GLU A 54 -4.47 -0.45 -10.92
C GLU A 54 -3.75 -1.71 -11.40
N GLU A 55 -2.86 -2.28 -10.58
CA GLU A 55 -2.16 -3.53 -10.90
C GLU A 55 -3.14 -4.69 -11.15
N ILE A 56 -4.20 -4.80 -10.36
CA ILE A 56 -5.24 -5.82 -10.55
C ILE A 56 -5.98 -5.60 -11.88
N ARG A 57 -6.38 -4.36 -12.16
CA ARG A 57 -7.09 -4.00 -13.40
C ARG A 57 -6.25 -4.24 -14.65
N ASN A 58 -4.96 -3.99 -14.57
CA ASN A 58 -4.01 -4.17 -15.67
C ASN A 58 -3.48 -5.60 -15.79
N GLY A 59 -3.74 -6.46 -14.81
CA GLY A 59 -3.19 -7.80 -14.75
C GLY A 59 -1.68 -7.82 -14.48
N SER A 60 -1.13 -6.75 -13.89
CA SER A 60 0.31 -6.59 -13.69
C SER A 60 0.81 -6.97 -12.30
N THR A 61 -0.04 -7.50 -11.43
CA THR A 61 0.35 -7.91 -10.07
C THR A 61 1.44 -8.99 -10.11
N PHE A 62 1.27 -10.02 -10.95
CA PHE A 62 2.20 -11.14 -11.09
C PHE A 62 2.81 -11.25 -12.48
N LYS A 63 2.74 -10.18 -13.26
CA LYS A 63 3.31 -10.15 -14.62
C LYS A 63 3.91 -8.79 -14.91
N LYS A 64 5.22 -8.75 -15.14
CA LYS A 64 5.95 -7.51 -15.42
C LYS A 64 6.51 -7.54 -16.85
N ASP A 65 6.80 -6.36 -17.40
CA ASP A 65 7.34 -6.22 -18.75
C ASP A 65 8.83 -6.61 -18.82
N GLU A 66 9.51 -6.52 -17.69
CA GLU A 66 10.94 -6.80 -17.58
C GLU A 66 11.21 -7.89 -16.55
N VAL A 67 12.41 -8.46 -16.61
CA VAL A 67 12.89 -9.39 -15.59
C VAL A 67 13.12 -8.62 -14.28
N VAL A 68 12.45 -9.05 -13.22
CA VAL A 68 12.55 -8.45 -11.89
C VAL A 68 12.79 -9.53 -10.83
N ALA A 69 13.21 -9.11 -9.65
CA ALA A 69 13.35 -10.01 -8.51
C ALA A 69 12.00 -10.20 -7.82
N TRP A 70 11.61 -11.45 -7.64
CA TRP A 70 10.42 -11.85 -6.89
C TRP A 70 10.83 -12.54 -5.60
N LYS A 71 10.36 -12.04 -4.48
CA LYS A 71 10.66 -12.60 -3.17
C LYS A 71 9.45 -13.37 -2.63
N CYS A 72 9.67 -14.61 -2.21
CA CYS A 72 8.67 -15.37 -1.49
C CYS A 72 8.56 -14.83 -0.05
N LEU A 73 7.36 -14.37 0.33
CA LEU A 73 7.12 -13.80 1.66
C LEU A 73 7.12 -14.85 2.78
N ASN A 74 7.04 -16.14 2.43
CA ASN A 74 7.11 -17.21 3.40
C ASN A 74 8.56 -17.61 3.72
N CYS A 75 9.34 -18.01 2.72
CA CYS A 75 10.69 -18.55 2.93
C CYS A 75 11.84 -17.60 2.55
N GLY A 76 11.54 -16.51 1.84
CA GLY A 76 12.56 -15.55 1.39
C GLY A 76 13.25 -15.92 0.08
N HIS A 77 12.86 -17.01 -0.60
CA HIS A 77 13.43 -17.37 -1.90
C HIS A 77 13.29 -16.23 -2.91
N ILE A 78 14.34 -15.97 -3.67
CA ILE A 78 14.34 -14.94 -4.73
C ILE A 78 14.34 -15.63 -6.09
N HIS A 79 13.35 -15.24 -6.90
CA HIS A 79 13.22 -15.70 -8.30
C HIS A 79 13.35 -14.51 -9.24
N PHE A 80 14.13 -14.65 -10.30
CA PHE A 80 14.29 -13.63 -11.34
C PHE A 80 13.50 -13.99 -12.58
N GLY A 81 12.60 -13.14 -12.98
CA GLY A 81 11.77 -13.37 -14.16
C GLY A 81 10.71 -12.28 -14.33
N LYS A 82 9.98 -12.33 -15.42
CA LYS A 82 8.84 -11.44 -15.68
C LYS A 82 7.63 -11.84 -14.83
N GLU A 83 7.58 -13.09 -14.41
CA GLU A 83 6.53 -13.67 -13.58
C GLU A 83 7.17 -14.48 -12.45
N PRO A 84 6.55 -14.54 -11.27
CA PRO A 84 7.01 -15.45 -10.24
C PRO A 84 6.59 -16.88 -10.58
N PRO A 85 7.23 -17.91 -10.00
CA PRO A 85 6.80 -19.28 -10.21
C PRO A 85 5.39 -19.47 -9.65
N LYS A 86 4.62 -20.39 -10.22
CA LYS A 86 3.27 -20.70 -9.72
C LYS A 86 3.28 -21.33 -8.34
N VAL A 87 4.36 -22.03 -8.03
CA VAL A 87 4.62 -22.64 -6.72
C VAL A 87 6.07 -22.37 -6.36
N CYS A 88 6.34 -21.92 -5.15
CA CYS A 88 7.70 -21.69 -4.68
C CYS A 88 8.48 -23.02 -4.68
N PRO A 89 9.63 -23.12 -5.37
CA PRO A 89 10.40 -24.36 -5.42
C PRO A 89 11.05 -24.75 -4.09
N VAL A 90 11.09 -23.84 -3.13
CA VAL A 90 11.72 -24.07 -1.83
C VAL A 90 10.69 -24.48 -0.76
N CYS A 91 9.56 -23.78 -0.68
CA CYS A 91 8.60 -23.97 0.41
C CYS A 91 7.20 -24.41 -0.04
N ASP A 92 6.97 -24.61 -1.33
CA ASP A 92 5.69 -25.06 -1.91
C ASP A 92 4.50 -24.11 -1.72
N HIS A 93 4.73 -22.87 -1.29
CA HIS A 93 3.66 -21.87 -1.21
C HIS A 93 3.27 -21.35 -2.61
N PRO A 94 2.01 -20.96 -2.80
CA PRO A 94 1.53 -20.54 -4.12
C PRO A 94 2.09 -19.18 -4.56
N GLN A 95 1.93 -18.88 -5.84
CA GLN A 95 2.39 -17.64 -6.48
C GLN A 95 1.99 -16.37 -5.71
N SER A 96 0.84 -16.39 -5.04
CA SER A 96 0.34 -15.24 -4.25
C SER A 96 1.28 -14.80 -3.12
N TYR A 97 2.23 -15.64 -2.72
CA TYR A 97 3.25 -15.30 -1.71
C TYR A 97 4.41 -14.48 -2.26
N PHE A 98 4.51 -14.31 -3.58
CA PHE A 98 5.61 -13.56 -4.18
C PHE A 98 5.31 -12.08 -4.31
N THR A 99 6.33 -11.26 -4.08
CA THR A 99 6.27 -9.80 -4.24
C THR A 99 7.55 -9.27 -4.86
N THR A 100 7.42 -8.15 -5.57
CA THR A 100 8.58 -7.37 -6.04
C THR A 100 8.97 -6.28 -5.03
N ARG A 101 8.20 -6.12 -3.97
CA ARG A 101 8.45 -5.14 -2.89
C ARG A 101 9.38 -5.76 -1.85
N VAL A 102 10.62 -5.47 -2.01
CA VAL A 102 11.70 -6.06 -1.17
C VAL A 102 12.16 -5.06 -0.12
#